data_587d2970bc1fb2947656aaf65d558e25
#
_entry.id   587d2970bc1fb2947656aaf65d558e25
#
_cell.length_a   1.000
_cell.length_b   1.000
_cell.length_c   1.000
_cell.angle_alpha   90.00
_cell.angle_beta   90.00
_cell.angle_gamma   90.00
#
_symmetry.space_group_name_H-M   'P 1'
#
loop_
_entity.id
_entity.type
_entity.pdbx_description
1 polymer ?
#
loop_
_entity_poly.entity_id
_entity_poly.type
_entity_poly.pdbx_seq_one_letter_code
_entity_poly.pdbx_strand_id
1 'polypeptide(L)' 'MSAWTRAPDGTYVGGSEWTLAPDGTYVGGSEWTLAPDGTYVGGISWTQAPDGTYVGGSSWVMAPDGSYVGAD' A
#
# COMPACT_ATOMS: atom_id res chain seq x y z
N MET A 1 6.56 9.93 13.32
CA MET A 1 6.73 9.08 12.13
C MET A 1 5.40 8.88 11.47
N SER A 2 5.39 8.87 10.16
CA SER A 2 4.15 8.70 9.41
C SER A 2 3.86 7.22 9.18
N ALA A 3 2.60 6.83 9.30
CA ALA A 3 2.15 5.50 8.92
C ALA A 3 1.87 5.42 7.42
N TRP A 4 1.90 6.54 6.74
CA TRP A 4 1.62 6.64 5.30
C TRP A 4 2.53 7.69 4.69
N THR A 5 2.66 7.65 3.36
CA THR A 5 3.39 8.67 2.62
C THR A 5 2.66 8.91 1.30
N ARG A 6 2.87 10.05 0.69
CA ARG A 6 2.21 10.42 -0.55
C ARG A 6 3.11 10.08 -1.73
N ALA A 7 2.57 9.32 -2.68
CA ALA A 7 3.27 8.97 -3.90
C ALA A 7 3.22 10.12 -4.90
N PRO A 8 4.08 10.08 -5.94
CA PRO A 8 4.13 11.17 -6.93
C PRO A 8 2.84 11.41 -7.70
N ASP A 9 1.97 10.41 -7.79
CA ASP A 9 0.69 10.54 -8.51
C ASP A 9 -0.43 11.08 -7.62
N GLY A 10 -0.13 11.41 -6.36
CA GLY A 10 -1.10 11.96 -5.44
C GLY A 10 -1.79 10.93 -4.56
N THR A 11 -1.57 9.63 -4.78
CA THR A 11 -2.16 8.60 -3.93
C THR A 11 -1.32 8.42 -2.68
N TYR A 12 -1.91 7.77 -1.67
CA TYR A 12 -1.21 7.47 -0.43
C TYR A 12 -0.86 5.99 -0.38
N VAL A 13 0.32 5.72 0.14
CA VAL A 13 0.81 4.34 0.30
C VAL A 13 1.31 4.18 1.73
N GLY A 14 1.49 2.95 2.16
CA GLY A 14 1.93 2.67 3.53
C GLY A 14 3.43 2.83 3.71
N GLY A 15 3.83 3.17 4.94
CA GLY A 15 5.22 3.28 5.31
C GLY A 15 5.82 4.65 5.01
N SER A 16 7.14 4.70 4.96
CA SER A 16 7.86 5.95 4.79
C SER A 16 8.40 6.19 3.39
N GLU A 17 8.18 5.25 2.47
CA GLU A 17 8.65 5.37 1.10
C GLU A 17 7.70 4.67 0.15
N TRP A 18 7.85 4.93 -1.13
CA TRP A 18 7.03 4.33 -2.18
C TRP A 18 7.92 3.69 -3.23
N THR A 19 7.34 2.77 -4.00
CA THR A 19 8.01 2.18 -5.15
C THR A 19 6.98 1.96 -6.25
N LEU A 20 7.45 1.88 -7.48
CA LEU A 20 6.58 1.71 -8.64
C LEU A 20 6.41 0.22 -8.93
N ALA A 21 5.16 -0.23 -8.96
CA ALA A 21 4.85 -1.61 -9.30
C ALA A 21 4.83 -1.79 -10.83
N PRO A 22 4.89 -3.05 -11.31
CA PRO A 22 4.96 -3.29 -12.76
C PRO A 22 3.78 -2.79 -13.58
N ASP A 23 2.62 -2.59 -12.93
CA ASP A 23 1.43 -2.09 -13.64
C ASP A 23 1.34 -0.58 -13.67
N GLY A 24 2.37 0.12 -13.14
CA GLY A 24 2.38 1.58 -13.12
C GLY A 24 1.79 2.22 -11.88
N THR A 25 1.28 1.44 -10.95
CA THR A 25 0.77 1.99 -9.68
C THR A 25 1.91 2.11 -8.68
N TYR A 26 1.69 2.93 -7.64
CA TYR A 26 2.65 3.10 -6.56
C TYR A 26 2.21 2.32 -5.34
N VAL A 27 3.15 1.68 -4.69
CA VAL A 27 2.90 0.91 -3.47
C VAL A 27 3.92 1.32 -2.41
N GLY A 28 3.63 1.00 -1.15
CA GLY A 28 4.51 1.37 -0.05
C GLY A 28 5.69 0.43 0.10
N GLY A 29 6.81 0.99 0.59
CA GLY A 29 8.01 0.21 0.85
C GLY A 29 8.96 0.16 -0.32
N SER A 30 9.90 -0.76 -0.26
CA SER A 30 10.95 -0.88 -1.26
C SER A 30 10.72 -2.01 -2.25
N GLU A 31 9.64 -2.78 -2.09
CA GLU A 31 9.32 -3.89 -2.98
C GLU A 31 7.80 -4.06 -3.06
N TRP A 32 7.36 -4.87 -4.00
CA TRP A 32 5.93 -5.10 -4.22
C TRP A 32 5.65 -6.60 -4.28
N THR A 33 4.37 -6.96 -4.05
CA THR A 33 3.90 -8.32 -4.21
C THR A 33 2.50 -8.29 -4.81
N LEU A 34 2.08 -9.39 -5.42
CA LEU A 34 0.78 -9.49 -6.06
C LEU A 34 -0.25 -10.01 -5.06
N ALA A 35 -1.34 -9.27 -4.88
CA ALA A 35 -2.43 -9.69 -4.02
C ALA A 35 -3.37 -10.64 -4.79
N PRO A 36 -4.26 -11.35 -4.06
CA PRO A 36 -5.13 -12.35 -4.69
C PRO A 36 -6.09 -11.80 -5.74
N ASP A 37 -6.40 -10.50 -5.66
CA ASP A 37 -7.33 -9.87 -6.62
C ASP A 37 -6.62 -9.33 -7.86
N GLY A 38 -5.30 -9.56 -7.99
CA GLY A 38 -4.54 -9.10 -9.14
C GLY A 38 -3.93 -7.72 -9.00
N THR A 39 -4.15 -7.02 -7.88
CA THR A 39 -3.51 -5.74 -7.64
C THR A 39 -2.14 -5.93 -6.99
N TYR A 40 -1.31 -4.90 -7.08
CA TYR A 40 0.01 -4.92 -6.43
C TYR A 40 -0.05 -4.15 -5.12
N VAL A 41 0.63 -4.66 -4.12
CA VAL A 41 0.71 -4.03 -2.81
C VAL A 41 2.18 -4.01 -2.37
N GLY A 42 2.49 -3.16 -1.39
CA GLY A 42 3.87 -3.03 -0.94
C GLY A 42 4.30 -4.14 0.00
N GLY A 43 5.60 -4.44 -0.03
CA GLY A 43 6.19 -5.42 0.86
C GLY A 43 6.15 -6.84 0.31
N ILE A 44 6.29 -7.80 1.19
CA ILE A 44 6.38 -9.22 0.81
C ILE A 44 5.11 -10.00 1.16
N SER A 45 4.13 -9.34 1.78
CA SER A 45 2.87 -9.97 2.17
C SER A 45 1.73 -8.99 1.97
N TRP A 46 0.52 -9.49 2.06
CA TRP A 46 -0.68 -8.66 1.91
C TRP A 46 -1.67 -8.97 3.01
N THR A 47 -2.58 -8.02 3.26
CA THR A 47 -3.70 -8.23 4.16
C THR A 47 -4.91 -7.53 3.58
N GLN A 48 -6.11 -7.96 3.97
CA GLN A 48 -7.33 -7.36 3.46
C GLN A 48 -7.82 -6.27 4.41
N ALA A 49 -8.07 -5.08 3.86
CA ALA A 49 -8.60 -3.96 4.63
C ALA A 49 -10.12 -4.11 4.79
N PRO A 50 -10.73 -3.35 5.71
CA PRO A 50 -12.15 -3.47 5.99
C PRO A 50 -13.08 -3.18 4.81
N ASP A 51 -12.60 -2.43 3.82
CA ASP A 51 -13.39 -2.09 2.64
C ASP A 51 -13.27 -3.12 1.52
N GLY A 52 -12.54 -4.22 1.77
CA GLY A 52 -12.36 -5.28 0.78
C GLY A 52 -11.14 -5.15 -0.10
N THR A 53 -10.41 -4.03 -0.03
CA THR A 53 -9.18 -3.88 -0.80
C THR A 53 -8.03 -4.58 -0.09
N TYR A 54 -6.95 -4.84 -0.84
CA TYR A 54 -5.75 -5.44 -0.28
C TYR A 54 -4.67 -4.40 -0.12
N VAL A 55 -3.93 -4.50 0.97
CA VAL A 55 -2.83 -3.59 1.27
C VAL A 55 -1.61 -4.42 1.66
N GLY A 56 -0.43 -3.82 1.61
CA GLY A 56 0.80 -4.53 1.94
C GLY A 56 1.05 -4.58 3.44
N GLY A 57 1.77 -5.62 3.86
CA GLY A 57 2.14 -5.77 5.26
C GLY A 57 1.17 -6.62 6.04
N SER A 58 1.27 -6.56 7.34
CA SER A 58 0.47 -7.41 8.24
C SER A 58 -0.74 -6.69 8.83
N SER A 59 -0.87 -5.40 8.59
CA SER A 59 -1.99 -4.61 9.12
C SER A 59 -2.29 -3.46 8.17
N TRP A 60 -3.35 -2.72 8.46
CA TRP A 60 -3.77 -1.59 7.63
C TRP A 60 -3.96 -0.36 8.51
N VAL A 61 -3.83 0.82 7.90
CA VAL A 61 -4.16 2.09 8.53
C VAL A 61 -4.91 2.93 7.52
N MET A 62 -5.70 3.88 8.00
CA MET A 62 -6.44 4.77 7.12
C MET A 62 -5.61 6.01 6.81
N ALA A 63 -5.47 6.32 5.53
CA ALA A 63 -4.78 7.52 5.07
C ALA A 63 -5.72 8.73 5.14
N PRO A 64 -5.17 9.94 5.03
CA PRO A 64 -5.99 11.17 5.14
C PRO A 64 -7.09 11.31 4.10
N ASP A 65 -6.96 10.64 2.96
CA ASP A 65 -7.97 10.72 1.90
C ASP A 65 -9.08 9.68 2.05
N GLY A 66 -9.05 8.89 3.12
CA GLY A 66 -10.04 7.86 3.36
C GLY A 66 -9.71 6.49 2.80
N SER A 67 -8.60 6.35 2.09
CA SER A 67 -8.18 5.05 1.59
C SER A 67 -7.41 4.30 2.68
N TYR A 68 -7.27 2.98 2.50
CA TYR A 68 -6.49 2.16 3.41
C TYR A 68 -5.14 1.86 2.80
N VAL A 69 -4.11 1.89 3.63
CA VAL A 69 -2.74 1.60 3.22
C VAL A 69 -2.15 0.58 4.16
N GLY A 70 -1.10 -0.10 3.73
CA GLY A 70 -0.50 -1.14 4.53
C GLY A 70 0.40 -0.61 5.63
N ALA A 71 0.50 -1.38 6.71
CA ALA A 71 1.40 -1.11 7.82
C ALA A 71 2.02 -2.42 8.28
N ASP A 72 3.14 -2.32 8.94
CA ASP A 72 3.83 -3.50 9.49
C ASP A 72 3.51 -3.70 10.96
#